data_953e00e0ee6497d320f23142cba4d62b
#
_entry.id   953e00e0ee6497d320f23142cba4d62b
#
_cell.length_a   1.000
_cell.length_b   1.000
_cell.length_c   1.000
_cell.angle_alpha   90.00
_cell.angle_beta   90.00
_cell.angle_gamma   90.00
#
_symmetry.space_group_name_H-M   'P 1'
#
loop_
_entity.id
_entity.type
_entity.pdbx_description
1 polymer ?
#
loop_
_entity_poly.entity_id
_entity_poly.type
_entity_poly.pdbx_seq_one_letter_code
_entity_poly.pdbx_strand_id
1 'polypeptide(L)'
;MNTKTFISMIVSAFVALPVQADDSRFCTAWNAFVKQSATNVLLDFSYAGYNHGETAPPDVSTLGYTVYDVTDPEFGAVPNDGKSDRDALVRILKKIGAGKADARAIIYFPAGDYILHTSEDNTIGADGKAQSSALNIVMGHVILKGAGRDLTTLTMKDPNLPRNKNLYSSPVMISIRNNGEKNPPVWAQITGQAHKGDFTVEAENISPDIKPGTWVMLNLENNDAALVKQELLGHRLSSTMTNLKNDGVQVRDYHQVKSVSNGRITFYEPLMHDVDPQWGWKIVRYRHYEGVGIEDLTFVGNAKDHFKHHATWQDDGAYKPLDMVRMTDSWMRRVGFRSVSEAFTMSLCAGCSAYDITISGRRGHSAIRAQASSRVFIGKVFDHSDGYYNDDQSRYAKNVGQYHACGVSKQSIGCVIWDSQWGVDACFEAHATQPRATLFDVCKGGFMQYRMGGDRSQLPNHLDDLTLWNFNATNISSKTQLPFVWWDDKQIWFKTLPPTIVGFHGDAGVTFVAGQTKLDADHGHEVLPRSLYAAQLEKRLGAVPTWLKDLEKVNDTTTGIVRIPQKAPSDNRIYDLNGRYVGTDSHALRRGIYIRRGKKLIK
;
A
#
# COMPACT_ATOMS: atom_id res chain seq x y z
N MET A 1 17.28 -47.71 -54.62
CA MET A 1 16.65 -47.25 -53.32
C MET A 1 16.99 -45.81 -53.10
N ASN A 2 16.04 -44.93 -53.38
CA ASN A 2 16.24 -43.49 -53.31
C ASN A 2 15.85 -42.98 -51.93
N THR A 3 16.83 -42.43 -51.18
CA THR A 3 16.61 -41.75 -49.90
C THR A 3 16.37 -40.27 -50.19
N LYS A 4 15.13 -39.78 -50.00
CA LYS A 4 14.78 -38.37 -50.08
C LYS A 4 15.02 -37.71 -48.70
N THR A 5 15.99 -36.82 -48.63
CA THR A 5 16.24 -35.95 -47.49
C THR A 5 15.24 -34.78 -47.53
N PHE A 6 14.37 -34.68 -46.53
CA PHE A 6 13.50 -33.50 -46.33
C PHE A 6 14.28 -32.46 -45.55
N ILE A 7 14.59 -31.35 -46.18
CA ILE A 7 15.09 -30.14 -45.52
C ILE A 7 13.86 -29.31 -45.08
N SER A 8 13.60 -29.22 -43.79
CA SER A 8 12.56 -28.37 -43.22
C SER A 8 13.14 -26.97 -43.07
N MET A 9 12.71 -26.04 -43.90
CA MET A 9 12.99 -24.63 -43.77
C MET A 9 12.08 -24.05 -42.69
N ILE A 10 12.63 -23.69 -41.54
CA ILE A 10 11.94 -22.86 -40.52
C ILE A 10 12.01 -21.42 -41.02
N VAL A 11 10.90 -20.91 -41.55
CA VAL A 11 10.72 -19.50 -41.87
C VAL A 11 10.35 -18.79 -40.55
N SER A 12 11.30 -18.13 -39.91
CA SER A 12 11.04 -17.21 -38.81
C SER A 12 10.37 -15.97 -39.39
N ALA A 13 9.05 -15.88 -39.27
CA ALA A 13 8.32 -14.65 -39.58
C ALA A 13 8.66 -13.60 -38.50
N PHE A 14 9.55 -12.69 -38.82
CA PHE A 14 9.68 -11.44 -38.08
C PHE A 14 8.36 -10.65 -38.28
N VAL A 15 7.46 -10.67 -37.29
CA VAL A 15 6.37 -9.72 -37.23
C VAL A 15 6.99 -8.39 -36.84
N ALA A 16 7.22 -7.54 -37.84
CA ALA A 16 7.56 -6.14 -37.59
C ALA A 16 6.34 -5.49 -36.91
N LEU A 17 6.43 -5.28 -35.61
CA LEU A 17 5.46 -4.43 -34.91
C LEU A 17 5.48 -3.04 -35.56
N PRO A 18 4.31 -2.47 -35.90
CA PRO A 18 4.29 -1.12 -36.47
C PRO A 18 4.93 -0.16 -35.46
N VAL A 19 5.95 0.57 -35.90
CA VAL A 19 6.48 1.71 -35.15
C VAL A 19 5.32 2.72 -35.01
N GLN A 20 4.79 2.81 -33.80
CA GLN A 20 3.70 3.72 -33.50
C GLN A 20 4.21 5.16 -33.66
N ALA A 21 3.58 5.95 -34.54
CA ALA A 21 3.94 7.33 -34.76
C ALA A 21 3.76 8.15 -33.45
N ASP A 22 4.54 9.25 -33.29
CA ASP A 22 4.30 10.17 -32.19
C ASP A 22 2.88 10.70 -32.29
N ASP A 23 2.10 10.52 -31.23
CA ASP A 23 0.83 11.20 -31.08
C ASP A 23 1.11 12.54 -30.38
N SER A 24 0.97 13.62 -31.13
CA SER A 24 1.24 14.99 -30.64
C SER A 24 0.32 15.42 -29.50
N ARG A 25 -0.73 14.66 -29.20
CA ARG A 25 -1.59 14.87 -28.02
C ARG A 25 -0.92 14.47 -26.73
N PHE A 26 0.02 13.52 -26.78
CA PHE A 26 0.71 12.99 -25.60
C PHE A 26 2.07 13.65 -25.41
N CYS A 27 2.50 13.75 -24.16
CA CYS A 27 3.81 14.29 -23.82
C CYS A 27 4.96 13.41 -24.35
N THR A 28 6.14 14.02 -24.49
CA THR A 28 7.33 13.37 -25.02
C THR A 28 7.76 12.15 -24.20
N ALA A 29 7.64 12.21 -22.86
CA ALA A 29 8.03 11.11 -21.98
C ALA A 29 7.15 9.86 -22.21
N TRP A 30 5.84 10.03 -22.39
CA TRP A 30 4.93 8.92 -22.72
C TRP A 30 5.25 8.33 -24.10
N ASN A 31 5.46 9.19 -25.11
CA ASN A 31 5.81 8.73 -26.46
C ASN A 31 7.13 7.94 -26.46
N ALA A 32 8.13 8.37 -25.69
CA ALA A 32 9.37 7.64 -25.52
C ALA A 32 9.18 6.25 -24.88
N PHE A 33 8.32 6.15 -23.86
CA PHE A 33 7.96 4.89 -23.21
C PHE A 33 7.23 3.92 -24.17
N VAL A 34 6.23 4.41 -24.90
CA VAL A 34 5.47 3.58 -25.86
C VAL A 34 6.37 2.98 -26.94
N LYS A 35 7.31 3.78 -27.45
CA LYS A 35 8.28 3.38 -28.48
C LYS A 35 9.47 2.58 -27.95
N GLN A 36 9.63 2.49 -26.62
CA GLN A 36 10.83 1.93 -25.99
C GLN A 36 12.12 2.56 -26.55
N SER A 37 12.08 3.89 -26.73
CA SER A 37 13.21 4.62 -27.29
C SER A 37 14.38 4.69 -26.30
N ALA A 38 15.60 4.96 -26.81
CA ALA A 38 16.78 5.14 -25.97
C ALA A 38 16.68 6.32 -24.98
N THR A 39 15.70 7.22 -25.17
CA THR A 39 15.41 8.35 -24.27
C THR A 39 14.34 8.03 -23.25
N ASN A 40 13.81 6.81 -23.23
CA ASN A 40 12.83 6.42 -22.21
C ASN A 40 13.45 6.37 -20.83
N VAL A 41 12.86 7.05 -19.88
CA VAL A 41 13.23 7.05 -18.45
C VAL A 41 12.14 6.48 -17.54
N LEU A 42 11.00 6.08 -18.11
CA LEU A 42 9.86 5.56 -17.37
C LEU A 42 9.96 4.05 -17.21
N LEU A 43 9.70 3.55 -16.02
CA LEU A 43 9.45 2.13 -15.76
C LEU A 43 7.99 1.78 -16.01
N ASP A 44 7.72 0.49 -16.15
CA ASP A 44 6.36 -0.03 -16.28
C ASP A 44 5.76 -0.38 -14.90
N PHE A 45 4.92 0.50 -14.39
CA PHE A 45 4.24 0.34 -13.12
C PHE A 45 2.90 -0.41 -13.21
N SER A 46 2.48 -0.82 -14.41
CA SER A 46 1.14 -1.41 -14.63
C SER A 46 0.89 -2.72 -13.90
N TYR A 47 1.91 -3.31 -13.30
CA TYR A 47 1.80 -4.55 -12.51
C TYR A 47 1.55 -4.31 -11.01
N ALA A 48 1.38 -3.08 -10.57
CA ALA A 48 1.09 -2.78 -9.17
C ALA A 48 -0.38 -3.09 -8.82
N GLY A 49 -0.60 -3.62 -7.62
CA GLY A 49 -1.92 -3.91 -7.08
C GLY A 49 -2.36 -5.37 -7.18
N TYR A 50 -3.51 -5.64 -6.60
CA TYR A 50 -4.17 -6.96 -6.58
C TYR A 50 -4.22 -7.56 -7.98
N ASN A 51 -3.89 -8.85 -8.10
CA ASN A 51 -3.85 -9.57 -9.36
C ASN A 51 -3.15 -8.76 -10.47
N HIS A 52 -1.94 -8.24 -10.18
CA HIS A 52 -1.14 -7.42 -11.10
C HIS A 52 -1.88 -6.20 -11.68
N GLY A 53 -2.85 -5.63 -10.95
CA GLY A 53 -3.67 -4.52 -11.43
C GLY A 53 -4.73 -4.88 -12.49
N GLU A 54 -4.86 -6.14 -12.87
CA GLU A 54 -5.72 -6.58 -13.98
C GLU A 54 -7.20 -6.61 -13.62
N THR A 55 -7.52 -7.02 -12.41
CA THR A 55 -8.91 -7.19 -11.93
C THR A 55 -9.12 -6.54 -10.57
N ALA A 56 -10.37 -6.23 -10.26
CA ALA A 56 -10.75 -5.90 -8.90
C ALA A 56 -10.57 -7.11 -7.96
N PRO A 57 -10.35 -6.87 -6.65
CA PRO A 57 -10.62 -7.89 -5.66
C PRO A 57 -12.05 -8.43 -5.78
N PRO A 58 -12.28 -9.72 -5.47
CA PRO A 58 -13.56 -10.36 -5.68
C PRO A 58 -14.69 -9.71 -4.88
N ASP A 59 -15.91 -9.89 -5.34
CA ASP A 59 -17.09 -9.64 -4.47
C ASP A 59 -17.10 -10.70 -3.37
N VAL A 60 -16.92 -10.25 -2.14
CA VAL A 60 -16.83 -11.13 -0.96
C VAL A 60 -18.09 -12.00 -0.79
N SER A 61 -19.26 -11.51 -1.23
CA SER A 61 -20.51 -12.27 -1.16
C SER A 61 -20.54 -13.52 -2.07
N THR A 62 -19.66 -13.56 -3.08
CA THR A 62 -19.58 -14.67 -4.05
C THR A 62 -18.53 -15.72 -3.70
N LEU A 63 -17.70 -15.48 -2.68
CA LEU A 63 -16.58 -16.37 -2.33
C LEU A 63 -17.01 -17.71 -1.71
N GLY A 64 -18.25 -17.81 -1.19
CA GLY A 64 -18.72 -19.01 -0.51
C GLY A 64 -17.97 -19.30 0.80
N TYR A 65 -17.36 -18.27 1.40
CA TYR A 65 -16.66 -18.40 2.68
C TYR A 65 -17.64 -18.51 3.84
N THR A 66 -17.21 -19.16 4.93
CA THR A 66 -17.99 -19.21 6.17
C THR A 66 -18.03 -17.83 6.82
N VAL A 67 -19.24 -17.34 7.09
CA VAL A 67 -19.46 -16.06 7.79
C VAL A 67 -19.51 -16.31 9.29
N TYR A 68 -18.69 -15.59 10.02
CA TYR A 68 -18.67 -15.50 11.47
C TYR A 68 -19.17 -14.12 11.86
N ASP A 69 -20.46 -14.03 12.20
CA ASP A 69 -21.06 -12.79 12.70
C ASP A 69 -20.64 -12.59 14.16
N VAL A 70 -19.94 -11.49 14.46
CA VAL A 70 -19.42 -11.24 15.82
C VAL A 70 -20.53 -11.14 16.87
N THR A 71 -21.77 -10.81 16.45
CA THR A 71 -22.94 -10.68 17.34
C THR A 71 -23.68 -11.99 17.60
N ASP A 72 -23.30 -13.07 16.92
CA ASP A 72 -23.89 -14.39 17.23
C ASP A 72 -23.69 -14.73 18.71
N PRO A 73 -24.68 -15.36 19.38
CA PRO A 73 -24.59 -15.68 20.81
C PRO A 73 -23.34 -16.48 21.20
N GLU A 74 -22.81 -17.26 20.27
CA GLU A 74 -21.54 -18.00 20.48
C GLU A 74 -20.34 -17.06 20.66
N PHE A 75 -20.32 -15.91 19.98
CA PHE A 75 -19.22 -14.94 20.02
C PHE A 75 -19.54 -13.76 20.95
N GLY A 76 -20.78 -13.29 20.97
CA GLY A 76 -21.34 -12.43 21.99
C GLY A 76 -20.85 -10.99 21.99
N ALA A 77 -20.46 -10.43 20.82
CA ALA A 77 -20.27 -9.00 20.70
C ALA A 77 -21.62 -8.25 20.79
N VAL A 78 -21.63 -7.11 21.45
CA VAL A 78 -22.83 -6.27 21.63
C VAL A 78 -22.51 -4.84 21.18
N PRO A 79 -22.81 -4.48 19.93
CA PRO A 79 -22.47 -3.14 19.44
C PRO A 79 -23.17 -2.04 20.26
N ASN A 80 -22.51 -0.90 20.40
CA ASN A 80 -23.00 0.32 21.03
C ASN A 80 -23.26 0.21 22.55
N ASP A 81 -22.79 -0.83 23.24
CA ASP A 81 -22.99 -0.98 24.69
C ASP A 81 -21.86 -0.33 25.53
N GLY A 82 -20.82 0.19 24.87
CA GLY A 82 -19.69 0.87 25.50
C GLY A 82 -18.68 -0.04 26.18
N LYS A 83 -18.82 -1.37 26.03
CA LYS A 83 -17.92 -2.40 26.56
C LYS A 83 -17.01 -2.97 25.48
N SER A 84 -15.97 -3.71 25.91
CA SER A 84 -15.06 -4.38 24.99
C SER A 84 -15.70 -5.58 24.30
N ASP A 85 -15.62 -5.61 22.97
CA ASP A 85 -16.01 -6.73 22.10
C ASP A 85 -14.81 -7.58 21.66
N ARG A 86 -13.62 -7.29 22.20
CA ARG A 86 -12.37 -7.96 21.82
C ARG A 86 -12.45 -9.48 21.95
N ASP A 87 -13.09 -9.97 23.01
CA ASP A 87 -13.23 -11.40 23.26
C ASP A 87 -14.07 -12.13 22.21
N ALA A 88 -15.02 -11.46 21.59
CA ALA A 88 -15.80 -12.04 20.49
C ALA A 88 -14.88 -12.36 19.31
N LEU A 89 -14.02 -11.42 18.92
CA LEU A 89 -13.00 -11.65 17.87
C LEU A 89 -12.02 -12.75 18.26
N VAL A 90 -11.55 -12.79 19.51
CA VAL A 90 -10.68 -13.86 20.01
C VAL A 90 -11.34 -15.23 19.90
N ARG A 91 -12.63 -15.36 20.29
CA ARG A 91 -13.39 -16.62 20.14
C ARG A 91 -13.52 -17.06 18.69
N ILE A 92 -13.80 -16.13 17.76
CA ILE A 92 -13.85 -16.42 16.33
C ILE A 92 -12.50 -16.92 15.83
N LEU A 93 -11.40 -16.19 16.13
CA LEU A 93 -10.05 -16.59 15.70
C LEU A 93 -9.64 -17.97 16.24
N LYS A 94 -10.03 -18.29 17.49
CA LYS A 94 -9.83 -19.62 18.08
C LYS A 94 -10.62 -20.69 17.34
N LYS A 95 -11.88 -20.41 16.97
CA LYS A 95 -12.75 -21.34 16.25
C LYS A 95 -12.22 -21.62 14.84
N ILE A 96 -11.78 -20.59 14.12
CA ILE A 96 -11.17 -20.75 12.79
C ILE A 96 -9.85 -21.54 12.91
N GLY A 97 -9.01 -21.20 13.87
CA GLY A 97 -7.68 -21.78 14.10
C GLY A 97 -6.58 -21.03 13.36
N ALA A 98 -5.48 -20.75 14.05
CA ALA A 98 -4.31 -20.06 13.51
C ALA A 98 -3.50 -20.93 12.53
N GLY A 99 -2.73 -20.28 11.65
CA GLY A 99 -1.78 -20.93 10.74
C GLY A 99 -2.38 -21.48 9.46
N LYS A 100 -3.68 -21.35 9.24
CA LYS A 100 -4.33 -21.82 7.99
C LYS A 100 -4.01 -20.91 6.83
N ALA A 101 -3.41 -21.45 5.77
CA ALA A 101 -3.21 -20.71 4.52
C ALA A 101 -4.53 -20.41 3.80
N ASP A 102 -5.51 -21.31 3.89
CA ASP A 102 -6.84 -21.21 3.27
C ASP A 102 -7.94 -21.35 4.35
N ALA A 103 -8.19 -20.26 5.09
CA ALA A 103 -9.19 -20.26 6.16
C ALA A 103 -10.63 -20.16 5.63
N ARG A 104 -10.84 -19.52 4.50
CA ARG A 104 -12.15 -19.27 3.86
C ARG A 104 -13.17 -18.70 4.82
N ALA A 105 -12.81 -17.63 5.52
CA ALA A 105 -13.59 -17.04 6.59
C ALA A 105 -13.91 -15.57 6.33
N ILE A 106 -15.14 -15.16 6.65
CA ILE A 106 -15.54 -13.76 6.73
C ILE A 106 -15.85 -13.47 8.19
N ILE A 107 -15.07 -12.60 8.82
CA ILE A 107 -15.36 -12.06 10.15
C ILE A 107 -16.20 -10.81 9.93
N TYR A 108 -17.49 -10.92 10.22
CA TYR A 108 -18.48 -9.91 9.90
C TYR A 108 -18.90 -9.12 11.14
N PHE A 109 -18.79 -7.82 11.04
CA PHE A 109 -19.26 -6.84 12.01
C PHE A 109 -20.51 -6.15 11.46
N PRO A 110 -21.73 -6.45 11.95
CA PRO A 110 -22.93 -5.69 11.64
C PRO A 110 -22.80 -4.19 11.91
N ALA A 111 -23.81 -3.41 11.54
CA ALA A 111 -23.84 -1.98 11.83
C ALA A 111 -23.76 -1.72 13.35
N GLY A 112 -22.86 -0.83 13.76
CA GLY A 112 -22.66 -0.44 15.15
C GLY A 112 -21.20 -0.11 15.50
N ASP A 113 -20.98 0.32 16.72
CA ASP A 113 -19.65 0.59 17.27
C ASP A 113 -19.19 -0.59 18.15
N TYR A 114 -18.02 -1.13 17.82
CA TYR A 114 -17.37 -2.24 18.51
C TYR A 114 -16.06 -1.80 19.11
N ILE A 115 -15.90 -1.90 20.43
CA ILE A 115 -14.67 -1.55 21.12
C ILE A 115 -13.73 -2.75 21.11
N LEU A 116 -12.61 -2.66 20.41
CA LEU A 116 -11.64 -3.74 20.27
C LEU A 116 -10.36 -3.53 21.07
N HIS A 117 -10.16 -2.36 21.69
CA HIS A 117 -9.05 -2.09 22.58
C HIS A 117 -9.42 -1.13 23.70
N THR A 118 -9.13 -1.57 24.92
CA THR A 118 -9.22 -0.78 26.15
C THR A 118 -7.94 -0.96 26.97
N SER A 119 -7.75 -0.18 28.01
CA SER A 119 -6.64 -0.35 28.97
C SER A 119 -6.67 -1.69 29.70
N GLU A 120 -7.83 -2.33 29.80
CA GLU A 120 -7.99 -3.67 30.42
C GLU A 120 -7.35 -4.77 29.56
N ASP A 121 -7.18 -4.55 28.26
CA ASP A 121 -6.52 -5.48 27.33
C ASP A 121 -4.99 -5.46 27.43
N ASN A 122 -4.42 -4.56 28.24
CA ASN A 122 -2.98 -4.48 28.44
C ASN A 122 -2.47 -5.61 29.34
N THR A 123 -1.25 -6.05 29.07
CA THR A 123 -0.54 -7.07 29.85
C THR A 123 0.63 -6.43 30.60
N ILE A 124 1.15 -7.13 31.59
CA ILE A 124 2.39 -6.73 32.26
C ILE A 124 3.58 -7.38 31.56
N GLY A 125 4.51 -6.56 31.09
CA GLY A 125 5.75 -7.02 30.47
C GLY A 125 6.75 -7.58 31.46
N ALA A 126 7.84 -8.15 30.97
CA ALA A 126 8.90 -8.72 31.78
C ALA A 126 9.61 -7.66 32.68
N ASP A 127 9.51 -6.38 32.32
CA ASP A 127 10.02 -5.24 33.10
C ASP A 127 9.02 -4.70 34.14
N GLY A 128 7.91 -5.42 34.35
CA GLY A 128 6.85 -5.04 35.30
C GLY A 128 5.95 -3.90 34.83
N LYS A 129 6.10 -3.41 33.60
CA LYS A 129 5.29 -2.33 33.06
C LYS A 129 4.13 -2.83 32.22
N ALA A 130 3.04 -2.07 32.24
CA ALA A 130 1.92 -2.32 31.35
C ALA A 130 2.33 -2.10 29.88
N GLN A 131 1.93 -3.01 29.02
CA GLN A 131 2.15 -2.96 27.57
C GLN A 131 0.93 -3.46 26.80
N SER A 132 0.69 -2.89 25.63
CA SER A 132 -0.35 -3.38 24.72
C SER A 132 0.14 -4.52 23.84
N SER A 133 -0.78 -5.38 23.43
CA SER A 133 -0.54 -6.51 22.52
C SER A 133 -1.50 -6.46 21.34
N ALA A 134 -0.97 -6.73 20.13
CA ALA A 134 -1.81 -6.86 18.94
C ALA A 134 -2.69 -8.12 19.00
N LEU A 135 -3.92 -8.04 18.50
CA LEU A 135 -4.69 -9.19 18.06
C LEU A 135 -4.08 -9.69 16.76
N ASN A 136 -3.48 -10.89 16.79
CA ASN A 136 -2.85 -11.45 15.61
C ASN A 136 -3.82 -12.35 14.84
N ILE A 137 -4.10 -12.00 13.58
CA ILE A 137 -4.84 -12.83 12.62
C ILE A 137 -3.77 -13.52 11.74
N VAL A 138 -3.51 -14.81 12.03
CA VAL A 138 -2.43 -15.56 11.39
C VAL A 138 -3.04 -16.59 10.45
N MET A 139 -3.59 -16.12 9.32
CA MET A 139 -4.22 -16.95 8.30
C MET A 139 -4.39 -16.20 6.97
N GLY A 140 -4.50 -16.96 5.87
CA GLY A 140 -4.90 -16.46 4.55
C GLY A 140 -6.38 -16.67 4.28
N HIS A 141 -6.89 -16.11 3.19
CA HIS A 141 -8.29 -16.18 2.77
C HIS A 141 -9.26 -15.82 3.90
N VAL A 142 -8.97 -14.72 4.59
CA VAL A 142 -9.78 -14.16 5.67
C VAL A 142 -10.19 -12.74 5.33
N ILE A 143 -11.47 -12.45 5.52
CA ILE A 143 -12.05 -11.14 5.24
C ILE A 143 -12.53 -10.51 6.53
N LEU A 144 -12.02 -9.33 6.85
CA LEU A 144 -12.55 -8.47 7.92
C LEU A 144 -13.56 -7.51 7.27
N LYS A 145 -14.85 -7.68 7.55
CA LYS A 145 -15.91 -6.98 6.84
C LYS A 145 -16.91 -6.32 7.78
N GLY A 146 -17.20 -5.05 7.51
CA GLY A 146 -18.32 -4.33 8.13
C GLY A 146 -19.58 -4.31 7.26
N ALA A 147 -20.62 -3.70 7.78
CA ALA A 147 -21.88 -3.43 7.05
C ALA A 147 -21.76 -2.22 6.09
N GLY A 148 -20.76 -1.38 6.29
CA GLY A 148 -20.49 -0.18 5.50
C GLY A 148 -19.53 0.75 6.24
N ARG A 149 -18.76 1.59 5.50
CA ARG A 149 -17.82 2.56 6.07
C ARG A 149 -18.46 3.46 7.12
N ASP A 150 -19.70 3.89 6.87
CA ASP A 150 -20.43 4.80 7.75
C ASP A 150 -21.34 4.08 8.76
N LEU A 151 -21.37 2.75 8.72
CA LEU A 151 -22.29 1.93 9.52
C LEU A 151 -21.59 1.13 10.60
N THR A 152 -20.35 0.70 10.37
CA THR A 152 -19.60 -0.14 11.30
C THR A 152 -18.31 0.57 11.73
N THR A 153 -18.11 0.70 13.04
CA THR A 153 -16.85 1.23 13.59
C THR A 153 -16.17 0.21 14.48
N LEU A 154 -14.83 0.13 14.35
CA LEU A 154 -13.95 -0.66 15.20
C LEU A 154 -13.09 0.30 16.02
N THR A 155 -13.38 0.44 17.30
CA THR A 155 -12.89 1.53 18.15
C THR A 155 -11.76 1.10 19.06
N MET A 156 -10.69 1.91 19.08
CA MET A 156 -9.64 1.91 20.09
C MET A 156 -10.01 2.97 21.15
N LYS A 157 -10.59 2.56 22.27
CA LYS A 157 -10.99 3.47 23.34
C LYS A 157 -9.78 4.07 24.04
N ASP A 158 -8.79 3.24 24.32
CA ASP A 158 -7.55 3.61 24.99
C ASP A 158 -6.34 3.46 24.05
N PRO A 159 -5.22 4.16 24.30
CA PRO A 159 -4.05 4.08 23.45
C PRO A 159 -3.29 2.77 23.61
N ASN A 160 -2.68 2.29 22.54
CA ASN A 160 -1.70 1.21 22.60
C ASN A 160 -0.43 1.67 23.31
N LEU A 161 -0.09 1.04 24.42
CA LEU A 161 1.10 1.35 25.20
C LEU A 161 2.39 0.91 24.49
N PRO A 162 3.47 1.71 24.54
CA PRO A 162 4.73 1.39 23.91
C PRO A 162 5.44 0.22 24.62
N ARG A 163 6.15 -0.62 23.83
CA ARG A 163 6.94 -1.74 24.36
C ARG A 163 8.29 -1.32 24.93
N ASN A 164 8.78 -0.16 24.59
CA ASN A 164 10.06 0.39 25.03
C ASN A 164 10.08 1.92 24.87
N LYS A 165 11.23 2.56 25.05
CA LYS A 165 11.39 4.03 24.98
C LYS A 165 11.28 4.62 23.56
N ASN A 166 11.25 3.80 22.51
CA ASN A 166 11.09 4.27 21.14
C ASN A 166 9.66 4.76 20.94
N LEU A 167 9.51 5.96 20.40
CA LEU A 167 8.22 6.61 20.16
C LEU A 167 7.26 5.78 19.29
N TYR A 168 7.79 4.89 18.44
CA TYR A 168 7.04 4.03 17.51
C TYR A 168 6.80 2.62 18.03
N SER A 169 7.20 2.31 19.26
CA SER A 169 7.18 0.93 19.78
C SER A 169 5.81 0.43 20.21
N SER A 170 4.78 1.27 20.20
CA SER A 170 3.40 0.82 20.39
C SER A 170 3.00 -0.17 19.29
N PRO A 171 2.39 -1.31 19.63
CA PRO A 171 1.89 -2.24 18.64
C PRO A 171 0.68 -1.67 17.89
N VAL A 172 0.26 -2.31 16.82
CA VAL A 172 -1.08 -2.10 16.24
C VAL A 172 -2.14 -2.83 17.08
N MET A 173 -3.41 -2.42 16.98
CA MET A 173 -4.53 -3.11 17.62
C MET A 173 -4.75 -4.50 16.97
N ILE A 174 -4.79 -4.57 15.65
CA ILE A 174 -4.94 -5.80 14.86
C ILE A 174 -3.74 -5.96 13.92
N SER A 175 -3.09 -7.12 13.93
CA SER A 175 -2.05 -7.45 12.96
C SER A 175 -2.47 -8.68 12.15
N ILE A 176 -2.73 -8.50 10.85
CA ILE A 176 -3.01 -9.62 9.96
C ILE A 176 -1.68 -10.03 9.32
N ARG A 177 -1.20 -11.22 9.65
CA ARG A 177 0.20 -11.52 9.38
C ARG A 177 0.55 -12.97 9.11
N ASN A 178 1.52 -13.18 8.22
CA ASN A 178 2.34 -14.37 8.23
C ASN A 178 3.63 -14.07 9.02
N ASN A 179 4.01 -14.96 9.93
CA ASN A 179 5.19 -14.74 10.79
C ASN A 179 6.52 -14.82 10.02
N GLY A 180 6.48 -15.37 8.80
CA GLY A 180 7.68 -15.53 7.98
C GLY A 180 8.67 -16.53 8.56
N GLU A 181 9.93 -16.35 8.17
CA GLU A 181 11.07 -17.16 8.64
C GLU A 181 12.23 -16.24 9.01
N LYS A 182 12.97 -16.60 10.04
CA LYS A 182 14.15 -15.84 10.46
C LYS A 182 15.26 -15.92 9.40
N ASN A 183 15.50 -17.12 8.86
CA ASN A 183 16.52 -17.39 7.84
C ASN A 183 15.86 -18.17 6.69
N PRO A 184 15.21 -17.47 5.74
CA PRO A 184 14.56 -18.15 4.64
C PRO A 184 15.61 -18.82 3.74
N PRO A 185 15.37 -20.07 3.26
CA PRO A 185 16.31 -20.75 2.41
C PRO A 185 16.49 -20.05 1.07
N VAL A 186 17.73 -20.09 0.57
CA VAL A 186 18.04 -19.71 -0.81
C VAL A 186 17.54 -20.82 -1.73
N TRP A 187 16.73 -20.45 -2.70
CA TRP A 187 16.11 -21.36 -3.66
C TRP A 187 16.76 -21.35 -5.04
N ALA A 188 17.54 -20.32 -5.37
CA ALA A 188 18.38 -20.28 -6.56
C ALA A 188 19.46 -19.19 -6.42
N GLN A 189 20.58 -19.36 -7.11
CA GLN A 189 21.62 -18.34 -7.30
C GLN A 189 21.48 -17.74 -8.68
N ILE A 190 21.58 -16.43 -8.80
CA ILE A 190 21.53 -15.74 -10.09
C ILE A 190 22.92 -15.83 -10.75
N THR A 191 22.94 -16.18 -12.02
CA THR A 191 24.18 -16.41 -12.79
C THR A 191 24.34 -15.51 -14.02
N GLY A 192 23.26 -14.88 -14.49
CA GLY A 192 23.25 -13.99 -15.64
C GLY A 192 22.85 -12.56 -15.29
N GLN A 193 23.28 -11.61 -16.13
CA GLN A 193 22.81 -10.22 -16.06
C GLN A 193 21.36 -10.14 -16.57
N ALA A 194 20.58 -9.26 -15.95
CA ALA A 194 19.25 -8.87 -16.43
C ALA A 194 19.00 -7.39 -16.13
N HIS A 195 18.15 -6.76 -16.93
CA HIS A 195 17.93 -5.31 -16.88
C HIS A 195 16.52 -4.95 -16.41
N LYS A 196 16.37 -3.72 -15.94
CA LYS A 196 15.04 -3.14 -15.68
C LYS A 196 14.15 -3.34 -16.90
N GLY A 197 12.94 -3.89 -16.68
CA GLY A 197 12.00 -4.24 -17.74
C GLY A 197 12.06 -5.69 -18.23
N ASP A 198 13.14 -6.43 -17.94
CA ASP A 198 13.20 -7.87 -18.24
C ASP A 198 12.26 -8.66 -17.33
N PHE A 199 11.76 -9.78 -17.83
CA PHE A 199 10.88 -10.69 -17.07
C PHE A 199 11.60 -11.95 -16.62
N THR A 200 12.86 -12.14 -16.99
CA THR A 200 13.56 -13.40 -16.82
C THR A 200 14.94 -13.19 -16.24
N VAL A 201 15.30 -14.05 -15.30
CA VAL A 201 16.66 -14.16 -14.77
C VAL A 201 17.25 -15.53 -15.07
N GLU A 202 18.56 -15.60 -15.27
CA GLU A 202 19.32 -16.85 -15.36
C GLU A 202 19.79 -17.27 -13.98
N ALA A 203 19.62 -18.54 -13.63
CA ALA A 203 19.89 -19.03 -12.31
C ALA A 203 20.37 -20.49 -12.32
N GLU A 204 21.10 -20.85 -11.29
CA GLU A 204 21.53 -22.22 -10.99
C GLU A 204 21.01 -22.67 -9.63
N ASN A 205 21.15 -23.97 -9.33
CA ASN A 205 20.69 -24.58 -8.07
C ASN A 205 19.20 -24.29 -7.78
N ILE A 206 18.39 -24.29 -8.83
CA ILE A 206 16.96 -23.94 -8.75
C ILE A 206 16.23 -25.00 -7.94
N SER A 207 15.62 -24.60 -6.82
CA SER A 207 14.79 -25.47 -6.00
C SER A 207 13.60 -26.02 -6.80
N PRO A 208 13.24 -27.32 -6.65
CA PRO A 208 12.05 -27.89 -7.25
C PRO A 208 10.74 -27.31 -6.72
N ASP A 209 10.81 -26.55 -5.64
CA ASP A 209 9.65 -25.82 -5.08
C ASP A 209 9.30 -24.55 -5.89
N ILE A 210 10.23 -24.05 -6.71
CA ILE A 210 9.95 -22.92 -7.62
C ILE A 210 9.12 -23.46 -8.81
N LYS A 211 7.83 -23.15 -8.82
CA LYS A 211 6.85 -23.58 -9.83
C LYS A 211 6.04 -22.37 -10.31
N PRO A 212 5.39 -22.47 -11.48
CA PRO A 212 4.42 -21.46 -11.90
C PRO A 212 3.40 -21.14 -10.79
N GLY A 213 3.18 -19.86 -10.54
CA GLY A 213 2.32 -19.36 -9.46
C GLY A 213 3.02 -19.17 -8.11
N THR A 214 4.22 -19.72 -7.89
CA THR A 214 4.96 -19.54 -6.63
C THR A 214 5.44 -18.08 -6.51
N TRP A 215 5.17 -17.45 -5.37
CA TRP A 215 5.79 -16.18 -5.03
C TRP A 215 7.18 -16.39 -4.41
N VAL A 216 8.15 -15.64 -4.89
CA VAL A 216 9.55 -15.68 -4.46
C VAL A 216 10.07 -14.27 -4.18
N MET A 217 11.19 -14.16 -3.48
CA MET A 217 11.88 -12.88 -3.29
C MET A 217 13.19 -12.90 -4.08
N LEU A 218 13.32 -12.04 -5.08
CA LEU A 218 14.60 -11.69 -5.69
C LEU A 218 15.32 -10.74 -4.73
N ASN A 219 16.45 -11.18 -4.20
CA ASN A 219 17.11 -10.52 -3.07
C ASN A 219 18.57 -10.18 -3.37
N LEU A 220 18.95 -8.97 -3.00
CA LEU A 220 20.33 -8.51 -2.89
C LEU A 220 20.55 -7.96 -1.49
N GLU A 221 21.63 -8.37 -0.85
CA GLU A 221 22.19 -7.77 0.37
C GLU A 221 23.71 -7.79 0.24
N ASN A 222 24.31 -6.63 -0.04
CA ASN A 222 25.76 -6.54 -0.29
C ASN A 222 26.27 -5.13 0.07
N ASN A 223 27.37 -5.06 0.85
CA ASN A 223 27.96 -3.82 1.32
C ASN A 223 29.27 -3.46 0.59
N ASP A 224 29.50 -4.03 -0.59
CA ASP A 224 30.66 -3.63 -1.42
C ASP A 224 30.61 -2.13 -1.75
N ALA A 225 31.72 -1.45 -1.58
CA ALA A 225 31.82 -0.01 -1.77
C ALA A 225 31.55 0.43 -3.23
N ALA A 226 31.88 -0.42 -4.21
CA ALA A 226 31.64 -0.13 -5.62
C ALA A 226 30.12 -0.21 -5.92
N LEU A 227 29.43 -1.22 -5.38
CA LEU A 227 27.99 -1.34 -5.48
C LEU A 227 27.28 -0.14 -4.81
N VAL A 228 27.67 0.21 -3.59
CA VAL A 228 27.09 1.38 -2.88
C VAL A 228 27.28 2.66 -3.69
N LYS A 229 28.46 2.86 -4.29
CA LYS A 229 28.73 4.02 -5.16
C LYS A 229 27.86 4.01 -6.42
N GLN A 230 27.67 2.84 -7.03
CA GLN A 230 26.79 2.65 -8.20
C GLN A 230 25.36 3.00 -7.86
N GLU A 231 24.81 2.47 -6.76
CA GLU A 231 23.45 2.73 -6.30
C GLU A 231 23.18 4.20 -5.93
N LEU A 232 24.21 4.90 -5.49
CA LEU A 232 24.13 6.33 -5.22
C LEU A 232 24.34 7.21 -6.49
N LEU A 233 24.40 6.61 -7.68
CA LEU A 233 24.66 7.31 -8.96
C LEU A 233 25.89 8.26 -8.87
N GLY A 234 26.90 7.85 -8.12
CA GLY A 234 28.12 8.62 -7.89
C GLY A 234 28.03 9.70 -6.81
N HIS A 235 26.86 9.92 -6.19
CA HIS A 235 26.75 10.81 -5.04
C HIS A 235 27.56 10.30 -3.85
N ARG A 236 28.02 11.24 -3.03
CA ARG A 236 28.85 10.91 -1.87
C ARG A 236 28.06 10.22 -0.77
N LEU A 237 28.53 9.06 -0.30
CA LEU A 237 28.06 8.44 0.93
C LEU A 237 28.44 9.31 2.14
N SER A 238 27.46 9.90 2.80
CA SER A 238 27.68 10.67 4.02
C SER A 238 28.05 9.75 5.20
N SER A 239 28.87 10.25 6.12
CA SER A 239 29.22 9.52 7.36
C SER A 239 27.98 9.22 8.24
N THR A 240 26.90 9.96 8.08
CA THR A 240 25.64 9.77 8.82
C THR A 240 24.75 8.68 8.24
N MET A 241 24.95 8.25 6.98
CA MET A 241 24.19 7.19 6.32
C MET A 241 24.66 5.80 6.78
N THR A 242 24.58 5.53 8.07
CA THR A 242 25.22 4.35 8.67
C THR A 242 24.56 3.03 8.25
N ASN A 243 23.26 3.01 7.93
CA ASN A 243 22.61 1.79 7.45
C ASN A 243 23.19 1.37 6.09
N LEU A 244 23.24 2.29 5.13
CA LEU A 244 23.80 1.97 3.80
C LEU A 244 25.30 1.62 3.89
N LYS A 245 26.03 2.27 4.79
CA LYS A 245 27.45 1.97 5.02
C LYS A 245 27.69 0.60 5.63
N ASN A 246 26.87 0.18 6.61
CA ASN A 246 27.10 -1.03 7.39
C ASN A 246 26.38 -2.24 6.81
N ASP A 247 25.11 -2.05 6.40
CA ASP A 247 24.23 -3.11 5.90
C ASP A 247 24.29 -3.22 4.37
N GLY A 248 24.84 -2.20 3.70
CA GLY A 248 25.00 -2.13 2.25
C GLY A 248 23.70 -1.90 1.49
N VAL A 249 23.74 -2.23 0.22
CA VAL A 249 22.60 -2.19 -0.69
C VAL A 249 21.70 -3.36 -0.41
N GLN A 250 20.41 -3.07 -0.24
CA GLN A 250 19.37 -4.05 -0.01
C GLN A 250 18.27 -3.90 -1.05
N VAL A 251 17.97 -4.98 -1.76
CA VAL A 251 16.81 -5.08 -2.65
C VAL A 251 15.99 -6.29 -2.23
N ARG A 252 14.67 -6.09 -2.12
CA ARG A 252 13.69 -7.13 -1.83
C ARG A 252 12.55 -6.99 -2.82
N ASP A 253 12.70 -7.63 -3.98
CA ASP A 253 11.69 -7.60 -5.02
C ASP A 253 10.93 -8.92 -5.05
N TYR A 254 9.64 -8.87 -4.71
CA TYR A 254 8.78 -10.05 -4.67
C TYR A 254 8.14 -10.25 -6.04
N HIS A 255 8.29 -11.47 -6.58
CA HIS A 255 7.80 -11.83 -7.90
C HIS A 255 6.97 -13.11 -7.86
N GLN A 256 5.96 -13.18 -8.70
CA GLN A 256 5.25 -14.42 -8.97
C GLN A 256 5.89 -15.13 -10.18
N VAL A 257 6.26 -16.38 -10.01
CA VAL A 257 6.90 -17.18 -11.06
C VAL A 257 5.88 -17.56 -12.14
N LYS A 258 6.18 -17.24 -13.38
CA LYS A 258 5.39 -17.62 -14.55
C LYS A 258 5.84 -18.95 -15.14
N SER A 259 7.15 -19.17 -15.24
CA SER A 259 7.72 -20.42 -15.74
C SER A 259 9.16 -20.62 -15.29
N VAL A 260 9.58 -21.89 -15.29
CA VAL A 260 10.98 -22.30 -15.03
C VAL A 260 11.40 -23.27 -16.12
N SER A 261 12.47 -22.99 -16.84
CA SER A 261 13.03 -23.88 -17.86
C SER A 261 14.50 -23.56 -18.16
N ASN A 262 15.31 -24.60 -18.39
CA ASN A 262 16.69 -24.47 -18.87
C ASN A 262 17.56 -23.46 -18.09
N GLY A 263 17.51 -23.49 -16.77
CA GLY A 263 18.27 -22.55 -15.93
C GLY A 263 17.72 -21.13 -15.93
N ARG A 264 16.48 -20.89 -16.39
CA ARG A 264 15.83 -19.59 -16.44
C ARG A 264 14.55 -19.58 -15.64
N ILE A 265 14.35 -18.52 -14.86
CA ILE A 265 13.12 -18.25 -14.10
C ILE A 265 12.48 -17.01 -14.71
N THR A 266 11.26 -17.15 -15.23
CA THR A 266 10.48 -16.04 -15.79
C THR A 266 9.38 -15.67 -14.80
N PHE A 267 9.22 -14.38 -14.56
CA PHE A 267 8.21 -13.80 -13.68
C PHE A 267 7.00 -13.27 -14.45
N TYR A 268 5.90 -13.03 -13.77
CA TYR A 268 4.76 -12.31 -14.33
C TYR A 268 5.02 -10.82 -14.49
N GLU A 269 5.81 -10.24 -13.58
CA GLU A 269 6.13 -8.83 -13.52
C GLU A 269 7.55 -8.54 -14.01
N PRO A 270 7.80 -7.36 -14.60
CA PRO A 270 9.16 -6.98 -15.00
C PRO A 270 10.04 -6.66 -13.77
N LEU A 271 11.34 -6.83 -13.94
CA LEU A 271 12.34 -6.37 -12.99
C LEU A 271 12.30 -4.84 -12.89
N MET A 272 12.38 -4.33 -11.68
CA MET A 272 12.45 -2.89 -11.39
C MET A 272 13.87 -2.43 -11.01
N HIS A 273 14.84 -3.34 -11.08
CA HIS A 273 16.24 -3.09 -10.77
C HIS A 273 17.13 -3.91 -11.72
N ASP A 274 18.29 -3.37 -12.09
CA ASP A 274 19.28 -4.15 -12.85
C ASP A 274 19.89 -5.23 -11.95
N VAL A 275 20.08 -6.40 -12.49
CA VAL A 275 20.61 -7.58 -11.82
C VAL A 275 21.95 -7.93 -12.40
N ASP A 276 23.01 -7.86 -11.58
CA ASP A 276 24.34 -8.27 -11.97
C ASP A 276 24.84 -9.36 -10.99
N PRO A 277 25.10 -10.58 -11.47
CA PRO A 277 25.45 -11.73 -10.65
C PRO A 277 26.70 -11.51 -9.80
N GLN A 278 27.61 -10.59 -10.18
CA GLN A 278 28.81 -10.27 -9.40
C GLN A 278 28.48 -9.81 -7.96
N TRP A 279 27.28 -9.27 -7.72
CA TRP A 279 26.85 -8.76 -6.42
C TRP A 279 26.18 -9.81 -5.54
N GLY A 280 25.99 -11.07 -6.03
CA GLY A 280 25.46 -12.17 -5.24
C GLY A 280 23.94 -12.15 -5.10
N TRP A 281 23.23 -11.76 -6.14
CA TRP A 281 21.79 -11.88 -6.24
C TRP A 281 21.31 -13.32 -6.08
N LYS A 282 20.18 -13.51 -5.42
CA LYS A 282 19.61 -14.82 -5.13
C LYS A 282 18.08 -14.79 -5.13
N ILE A 283 17.48 -15.93 -5.40
CA ILE A 283 16.06 -16.18 -5.15
C ILE A 283 15.92 -16.81 -3.77
N VAL A 284 15.04 -16.26 -2.96
CA VAL A 284 14.81 -16.69 -1.58
C VAL A 284 13.34 -17.05 -1.39
N ARG A 285 13.07 -18.09 -0.57
CA ARG A 285 11.71 -18.47 -0.21
C ARG A 285 11.00 -17.30 0.46
N TYR A 286 9.77 -17.00 -0.02
CA TYR A 286 8.92 -15.99 0.56
C TYR A 286 7.67 -16.63 1.17
N ARG A 287 7.61 -16.68 2.51
CA ARG A 287 6.41 -17.11 3.23
C ARG A 287 5.43 -15.96 3.36
N HIS A 288 4.21 -16.19 2.91
CA HIS A 288 3.12 -15.22 2.89
C HIS A 288 1.78 -15.92 3.11
N TYR A 289 0.74 -15.14 3.27
CA TYR A 289 -0.65 -15.53 3.05
C TYR A 289 -1.20 -14.71 1.89
N GLU A 290 -2.35 -15.14 1.36
CA GLU A 290 -3.03 -14.49 0.24
C GLU A 290 -4.53 -14.36 0.47
N GLY A 291 -5.23 -13.57 -0.36
CA GLY A 291 -6.67 -13.47 -0.34
C GLY A 291 -7.24 -12.83 0.94
N VAL A 292 -6.47 -11.95 1.59
CA VAL A 292 -6.90 -11.23 2.78
C VAL A 292 -7.59 -9.93 2.38
N GLY A 293 -8.83 -9.73 2.87
CA GLY A 293 -9.62 -8.54 2.58
C GLY A 293 -10.00 -7.75 3.83
N ILE A 294 -10.03 -6.41 3.72
CA ILE A 294 -10.57 -5.51 4.74
C ILE A 294 -11.48 -4.54 4.03
N GLU A 295 -12.77 -4.53 4.38
CA GLU A 295 -13.72 -3.70 3.65
C GLU A 295 -14.97 -3.30 4.44
N ASP A 296 -15.54 -2.14 4.04
CA ASP A 296 -16.85 -1.66 4.47
C ASP A 296 -16.95 -1.36 5.97
N LEU A 297 -15.91 -0.74 6.57
CA LEU A 297 -15.88 -0.36 7.99
C LEU A 297 -14.98 0.86 8.23
N THR A 298 -15.06 1.43 9.43
CA THR A 298 -14.18 2.53 9.88
C THR A 298 -13.45 2.15 11.16
N PHE A 299 -12.14 2.38 11.18
CA PHE A 299 -11.33 2.32 12.40
C PHE A 299 -11.35 3.68 13.11
N VAL A 300 -11.58 3.67 14.41
CA VAL A 300 -11.67 4.88 15.23
C VAL A 300 -10.63 4.82 16.34
N GLY A 301 -9.80 5.84 16.40
CA GLY A 301 -8.90 6.10 17.50
C GLY A 301 -9.32 7.32 18.30
N ASN A 302 -8.44 7.77 19.17
CA ASN A 302 -8.59 9.01 19.92
C ASN A 302 -7.26 9.75 19.95
N ALA A 303 -6.66 9.95 18.76
CA ALA A 303 -5.39 10.64 18.60
C ALA A 303 -5.40 11.99 19.35
N LYS A 304 -4.24 12.40 19.79
CA LYS A 304 -4.03 13.60 20.59
C LYS A 304 -4.55 14.87 19.89
N ASP A 305 -5.26 15.73 20.60
CA ASP A 305 -5.83 16.97 20.01
C ASP A 305 -4.76 17.89 19.42
N HIS A 306 -3.65 18.02 20.12
CA HIS A 306 -2.54 18.87 19.72
C HIS A 306 -1.34 17.99 19.33
N PHE A 307 -1.42 17.43 18.11
CA PHE A 307 -0.34 16.63 17.54
C PHE A 307 0.90 17.49 17.28
N LYS A 308 2.05 16.96 17.68
CA LYS A 308 3.37 17.48 17.31
C LYS A 308 4.29 16.33 16.96
N HIS A 309 4.77 16.32 15.74
CA HIS A 309 5.64 15.27 15.22
C HIS A 309 6.85 15.01 16.12
N HIS A 310 7.06 13.77 16.52
CA HIS A 310 8.14 13.28 17.38
C HIS A 310 8.23 13.91 18.78
N ALA A 311 7.14 14.48 19.30
CA ALA A 311 7.15 15.03 20.66
C ALA A 311 7.01 13.93 21.70
N THR A 312 6.06 13.03 21.54
CA THR A 312 5.80 11.91 22.46
C THR A 312 5.32 10.67 21.70
N TRP A 313 5.34 9.51 22.36
CA TRP A 313 4.77 8.29 21.79
C TRP A 313 3.25 8.39 21.54
N GLN A 314 2.57 9.26 22.30
CA GLN A 314 1.14 9.53 22.09
C GLN A 314 0.90 10.26 20.77
N ASP A 315 1.83 11.12 20.36
CA ASP A 315 1.76 11.78 19.05
C ASP A 315 1.97 10.75 17.93
N ASP A 316 3.01 9.91 18.03
CA ASP A 316 3.47 9.11 16.89
C ASP A 316 2.86 7.72 16.80
N GLY A 317 2.42 7.10 17.89
CA GLY A 317 2.10 5.68 17.86
C GLY A 317 0.94 5.18 18.70
N ALA A 318 0.26 6.03 19.46
CA ALA A 318 -0.75 5.60 20.44
C ALA A 318 -1.96 4.88 19.81
N TYR A 319 -2.41 5.34 18.65
CA TYR A 319 -3.61 4.83 17.98
C TYR A 319 -3.28 4.31 16.60
N LYS A 320 -2.73 3.09 16.56
CA LYS A 320 -2.44 2.34 15.33
C LYS A 320 -3.42 1.18 15.22
N PRO A 321 -4.47 1.29 14.39
CA PRO A 321 -5.50 0.26 14.34
C PRO A 321 -5.04 -1.03 13.68
N LEU A 322 -4.26 -0.96 12.59
CA LEU A 322 -4.11 -2.13 11.74
C LEU A 322 -2.80 -2.15 10.95
N ASP A 323 -2.24 -3.36 10.76
CA ASP A 323 -1.25 -3.64 9.73
C ASP A 323 -1.52 -4.95 8.98
N MET A 324 -0.96 -5.06 7.77
CA MET A 324 -0.79 -6.30 7.02
C MET A 324 0.68 -6.63 6.89
N VAL A 325 1.06 -7.88 7.15
CA VAL A 325 2.48 -8.31 7.08
C VAL A 325 2.62 -9.60 6.28
N ARG A 326 3.39 -9.57 5.20
CA ARG A 326 3.66 -10.72 4.31
C ARG A 326 2.37 -11.27 3.67
N MET A 327 1.70 -10.42 2.92
CA MET A 327 0.52 -10.78 2.14
C MET A 327 0.79 -10.62 0.65
N THR A 328 0.16 -11.46 -0.16
CA THR A 328 0.04 -11.29 -1.60
C THR A 328 -1.42 -11.27 -2.00
N ASP A 329 -1.76 -10.69 -3.14
CA ASP A 329 -3.13 -10.65 -3.67
C ASP A 329 -4.19 -10.39 -2.59
N SER A 330 -3.95 -9.33 -1.81
CA SER A 330 -4.75 -8.93 -0.66
C SER A 330 -5.14 -7.46 -0.76
N TRP A 331 -6.22 -7.08 -0.07
CA TRP A 331 -6.77 -5.75 -0.31
C TRP A 331 -7.39 -5.08 0.92
N MET A 332 -7.44 -3.75 0.86
CA MET A 332 -8.30 -2.90 1.67
C MET A 332 -9.10 -1.99 0.74
N ARG A 333 -10.42 -1.87 0.95
CA ARG A 333 -11.28 -0.98 0.17
C ARG A 333 -12.50 -0.50 0.93
N ARG A 334 -12.96 0.72 0.65
CA ARG A 334 -14.12 1.35 1.31
C ARG A 334 -13.97 1.36 2.83
N VAL A 335 -12.80 1.82 3.29
CA VAL A 335 -12.44 1.85 4.71
C VAL A 335 -12.23 3.30 5.15
N GLY A 336 -12.69 3.61 6.36
CA GLY A 336 -12.43 4.88 7.04
C GLY A 336 -11.38 4.73 8.16
N PHE A 337 -10.64 5.82 8.41
CA PHE A 337 -9.80 5.99 9.59
C PHE A 337 -10.15 7.32 10.23
N ARG A 338 -10.44 7.34 11.52
CA ARG A 338 -10.83 8.55 12.21
C ARG A 338 -10.02 8.75 13.49
N SER A 339 -9.31 9.88 13.58
CA SER A 339 -8.50 10.26 14.75
C SER A 339 -7.46 9.20 15.14
N VAL A 340 -6.69 8.70 14.17
CA VAL A 340 -5.65 7.68 14.36
C VAL A 340 -4.25 8.31 14.31
N SER A 341 -3.28 7.71 15.01
CA SER A 341 -1.88 8.17 14.94
C SER A 341 -1.22 7.70 13.64
N GLU A 342 -1.38 6.44 13.28
CA GLU A 342 -0.99 5.87 11.99
C GLU A 342 -2.18 5.07 11.45
N ALA A 343 -2.57 5.27 10.18
CA ALA A 343 -3.75 4.63 9.65
C ALA A 343 -3.49 3.15 9.29
N PHE A 344 -2.62 2.89 8.31
CA PHE A 344 -2.40 1.53 7.83
C PHE A 344 -1.03 1.34 7.19
N THR A 345 -0.39 0.20 7.48
CA THR A 345 0.87 -0.18 6.86
C THR A 345 0.79 -1.59 6.25
N MET A 346 1.19 -1.71 4.99
CA MET A 346 1.45 -2.98 4.31
C MET A 346 2.94 -3.26 4.34
N SER A 347 3.37 -4.25 5.13
CA SER A 347 4.79 -4.57 5.33
C SER A 347 5.15 -5.88 4.67
N LEU A 348 6.23 -5.90 3.87
CA LEU A 348 6.70 -7.11 3.20
C LEU A 348 5.62 -7.77 2.32
N CYS A 349 4.71 -6.98 1.76
CA CYS A 349 3.61 -7.42 0.92
C CYS A 349 3.97 -7.32 -0.56
N ALA A 350 3.25 -8.04 -1.42
CA ALA A 350 3.39 -7.93 -2.87
C ALA A 350 2.04 -8.04 -3.58
N GLY A 351 1.84 -7.28 -4.66
CA GLY A 351 0.60 -7.34 -5.44
C GLY A 351 -0.65 -7.07 -4.60
N CYS A 352 -0.57 -6.16 -3.62
CA CYS A 352 -1.68 -5.79 -2.74
C CYS A 352 -2.24 -4.42 -3.12
N SER A 353 -3.52 -4.19 -2.83
CA SER A 353 -4.19 -2.91 -3.09
C SER A 353 -4.82 -2.32 -1.84
N ALA A 354 -4.71 -0.99 -1.67
CA ALA A 354 -5.44 -0.23 -0.66
C ALA A 354 -6.07 1.00 -1.34
N TYR A 355 -7.41 1.06 -1.44
CA TYR A 355 -8.05 2.13 -2.18
C TYR A 355 -9.46 2.47 -1.68
N ASP A 356 -9.98 3.63 -2.10
CA ASP A 356 -11.25 4.19 -1.62
C ASP A 356 -11.24 4.29 -0.09
N ILE A 357 -10.29 5.09 0.41
CA ILE A 357 -10.02 5.24 1.84
C ILE A 357 -10.21 6.70 2.23
N THR A 358 -10.87 6.93 3.35
CA THR A 358 -11.03 8.26 3.95
C THR A 358 -10.30 8.31 5.29
N ILE A 359 -9.46 9.32 5.49
CA ILE A 359 -8.83 9.61 6.77
C ILE A 359 -9.41 10.94 7.28
N SER A 360 -9.82 11.01 8.54
CA SER A 360 -10.52 12.18 9.08
C SER A 360 -10.33 12.34 10.58
N GLY A 361 -10.92 13.39 11.14
CA GLY A 361 -10.81 13.72 12.55
C GLY A 361 -9.46 14.34 12.90
N ARG A 362 -8.90 14.03 14.06
CA ARG A 362 -7.64 14.60 14.51
C ARG A 362 -6.47 14.07 13.69
N ARG A 363 -5.58 14.97 13.29
CA ARG A 363 -4.35 14.57 12.60
C ARG A 363 -3.46 13.72 13.50
N GLY A 364 -2.70 12.84 12.89
CA GLY A 364 -1.66 12.04 13.52
C GLY A 364 -0.40 11.99 12.66
N HIS A 365 0.37 10.94 12.82
CA HIS A 365 1.71 10.81 12.29
C HIS A 365 1.74 10.35 10.83
N SER A 366 0.94 9.34 10.44
CA SER A 366 1.08 8.72 9.10
C SER A 366 -0.25 8.22 8.53
N ALA A 367 -0.42 8.38 7.22
CA ALA A 367 -1.54 7.85 6.44
C ALA A 367 -1.32 6.37 6.05
N ILE A 368 -1.30 6.07 4.76
CA ILE A 368 -1.15 4.70 4.23
C ILE A 368 0.26 4.50 3.69
N ARG A 369 0.92 3.41 4.10
CA ARG A 369 2.31 3.17 3.74
C ARG A 369 2.55 1.74 3.25
N ALA A 370 3.28 1.60 2.13
CA ALA A 370 3.94 0.37 1.73
C ALA A 370 5.36 0.34 2.33
N GLN A 371 5.71 -0.73 3.05
CA GLN A 371 6.98 -0.86 3.74
C GLN A 371 7.69 -2.15 3.33
N ALA A 372 8.89 -2.06 2.73
CA ALA A 372 9.63 -3.21 2.21
C ALA A 372 8.74 -4.12 1.33
N SER A 373 7.89 -3.52 0.52
CA SER A 373 6.83 -4.20 -0.25
C SER A 373 7.03 -3.98 -1.75
N SER A 374 6.55 -4.90 -2.57
CA SER A 374 6.68 -4.80 -4.03
C SER A 374 5.33 -4.63 -4.69
N ARG A 375 5.25 -3.70 -5.65
CA ARG A 375 4.06 -3.49 -6.51
C ARG A 375 2.76 -3.37 -5.74
N VAL A 376 2.79 -2.60 -4.65
CA VAL A 376 1.58 -2.23 -3.92
C VAL A 376 0.91 -1.05 -4.61
N PHE A 377 -0.41 -1.10 -4.76
CA PHE A 377 -1.24 0.00 -5.25
C PHE A 377 -1.97 0.66 -4.08
N ILE A 378 -1.77 1.98 -3.92
CA ILE A 378 -2.50 2.83 -2.97
C ILE A 378 -3.24 3.89 -3.79
N GLY A 379 -4.58 3.90 -3.77
CA GLY A 379 -5.35 4.80 -4.62
C GLY A 379 -6.60 5.40 -3.99
N LYS A 380 -7.00 6.59 -4.44
CA LYS A 380 -8.18 7.28 -3.92
C LYS A 380 -8.21 7.32 -2.39
N VAL A 381 -7.12 7.79 -1.81
CA VAL A 381 -7.04 8.11 -0.39
C VAL A 381 -7.32 9.60 -0.21
N PHE A 382 -8.35 9.92 0.56
CA PHE A 382 -8.75 11.28 0.90
C PHE A 382 -8.43 11.56 2.36
N ASP A 383 -7.41 12.36 2.62
CA ASP A 383 -6.99 12.71 3.97
C ASP A 383 -7.47 14.11 4.36
N HIS A 384 -8.50 14.13 5.18
CA HIS A 384 -9.16 15.32 5.72
C HIS A 384 -8.86 15.55 7.20
N SER A 385 -7.77 15.02 7.70
CA SER A 385 -7.40 15.19 9.10
C SER A 385 -7.24 16.65 9.47
N ASP A 386 -7.81 17.05 10.61
CA ASP A 386 -7.79 18.41 11.16
C ASP A 386 -6.72 18.53 12.23
N GLY A 387 -6.12 19.71 12.38
CA GLY A 387 -5.16 19.92 13.46
C GLY A 387 -4.32 21.16 13.32
N TYR A 388 -3.28 21.22 14.14
CA TYR A 388 -2.31 22.31 14.13
C TYR A 388 -1.24 22.08 13.07
N TYR A 389 -0.78 23.16 12.42
CA TYR A 389 0.37 23.09 11.52
C TYR A 389 1.60 22.62 12.29
N ASN A 390 2.43 21.79 11.70
CA ASN A 390 3.60 21.27 12.39
C ASN A 390 4.66 22.33 12.66
N ASP A 391 4.87 23.24 11.72
CA ASP A 391 5.86 24.32 11.80
C ASP A 391 5.32 25.55 12.55
N ASP A 392 4.00 25.65 12.73
CA ASP A 392 3.31 26.70 13.49
C ASP A 392 2.22 26.11 14.39
N GLN A 393 2.60 25.71 15.57
CA GLN A 393 1.74 25.07 16.56
C GLN A 393 0.65 25.99 17.15
N SER A 394 0.61 27.25 16.78
CA SER A 394 -0.47 28.19 17.14
C SER A 394 -1.60 28.18 16.09
N ARG A 395 -1.33 27.69 14.89
CA ARG A 395 -2.25 27.71 13.76
C ARG A 395 -2.99 26.39 13.60
N TYR A 396 -4.27 26.39 13.95
CA TYR A 396 -5.18 25.28 13.67
C TYR A 396 -5.88 25.47 12.32
N ALA A 397 -6.08 24.39 11.57
CA ALA A 397 -6.90 24.42 10.36
C ALA A 397 -7.60 23.08 10.11
N LYS A 398 -8.64 23.14 9.26
CA LYS A 398 -9.28 21.99 8.66
C LYS A 398 -8.42 21.44 7.54
N ASN A 399 -8.49 20.14 7.29
CA ASN A 399 -7.82 19.46 6.19
C ASN A 399 -6.30 19.74 6.14
N VAL A 400 -5.63 19.70 7.28
CA VAL A 400 -4.16 19.82 7.33
C VAL A 400 -3.48 18.51 6.88
N GLY A 401 -4.17 17.37 7.00
CA GLY A 401 -3.70 16.03 6.68
C GLY A 401 -2.85 15.39 7.78
N GLN A 402 -2.61 14.10 7.67
CA GLN A 402 -1.61 13.37 8.47
C GLN A 402 -0.22 13.95 8.17
N TYR A 403 0.70 13.95 9.15
CA TYR A 403 2.03 14.56 8.94
C TYR A 403 2.77 13.92 7.75
N HIS A 404 2.81 12.59 7.69
CA HIS A 404 3.23 11.83 6.53
C HIS A 404 1.98 11.34 5.78
N ALA A 405 1.82 11.78 4.54
CA ALA A 405 0.77 11.30 3.66
C ALA A 405 1.07 9.87 3.15
N CYS A 406 0.37 9.45 2.10
CA CYS A 406 0.63 8.14 1.50
C CYS A 406 2.05 8.04 0.93
N GLY A 407 2.65 6.84 0.99
CA GLY A 407 3.97 6.65 0.42
C GLY A 407 4.62 5.31 0.71
N VAL A 408 5.94 5.32 0.69
CA VAL A 408 6.79 4.12 0.77
C VAL A 408 7.87 4.25 1.83
N SER A 409 8.34 3.11 2.33
CA SER A 409 9.50 3.06 3.21
C SER A 409 10.28 1.75 3.05
N LYS A 410 11.50 1.73 3.57
CA LYS A 410 12.43 0.60 3.50
C LYS A 410 12.64 0.16 2.04
N GLN A 411 12.86 -1.11 1.77
CA GLN A 411 13.15 -1.64 0.44
C GLN A 411 11.89 -1.80 -0.44
N SER A 412 10.93 -0.86 -0.35
CA SER A 412 9.77 -0.90 -1.25
C SER A 412 10.18 -0.62 -2.69
N ILE A 413 9.55 -1.34 -3.64
CA ILE A 413 9.88 -1.28 -5.06
C ILE A 413 8.64 -1.49 -5.94
N GLY A 414 8.51 -0.73 -7.03
CA GLY A 414 7.42 -0.86 -7.99
C GLY A 414 6.05 -0.40 -7.47
N CYS A 415 6.00 0.35 -6.35
CA CYS A 415 4.75 0.80 -5.75
C CYS A 415 4.14 2.00 -6.49
N VAL A 416 2.81 2.09 -6.46
CA VAL A 416 2.04 3.17 -7.08
C VAL A 416 1.15 3.83 -6.03
N ILE A 417 1.26 5.16 -5.91
CA ILE A 417 0.32 6.01 -5.19
C ILE A 417 -0.48 6.77 -6.24
N TRP A 418 -1.79 6.48 -6.36
CA TRP A 418 -2.62 6.91 -7.46
C TRP A 418 -3.78 7.78 -7.01
N ASP A 419 -3.98 8.92 -7.67
CA ASP A 419 -5.13 9.84 -7.54
C ASP A 419 -5.57 10.03 -6.06
N SER A 420 -4.57 10.24 -5.20
CA SER A 420 -4.75 10.42 -3.76
C SER A 420 -4.54 11.86 -3.36
N GLN A 421 -5.29 12.32 -2.36
CA GLN A 421 -5.29 13.70 -1.91
C GLN A 421 -5.01 13.78 -0.42
N TRP A 422 -4.16 14.72 -0.04
CA TRP A 422 -3.84 14.99 1.35
C TRP A 422 -3.78 16.49 1.65
N GLY A 423 -3.80 16.81 2.93
CA GLY A 423 -3.90 18.17 3.41
C GLY A 423 -2.69 19.04 3.12
N VAL A 424 -2.88 20.33 3.34
CA VAL A 424 -1.90 21.37 3.01
C VAL A 424 -0.64 21.36 3.89
N ASP A 425 -0.67 20.72 5.06
CA ASP A 425 0.50 20.58 5.96
C ASP A 425 0.98 19.12 6.07
N ALA A 426 0.68 18.32 5.06
CA ALA A 426 1.17 16.98 4.87
C ALA A 426 2.14 16.92 3.68
N CYS A 427 2.95 15.86 3.61
CA CYS A 427 3.83 15.60 2.48
C CYS A 427 3.81 14.10 2.17
N PHE A 428 3.92 13.73 0.91
CA PHE A 428 4.10 12.33 0.54
C PHE A 428 5.29 11.72 1.28
N GLU A 429 5.24 10.42 1.52
CA GLU A 429 6.27 9.74 2.27
C GLU A 429 7.23 8.98 1.35
N ALA A 430 8.51 9.26 1.48
CA ALA A 430 9.62 8.46 1.00
C ALA A 430 10.54 8.26 2.21
N HIS A 431 10.18 7.26 3.07
CA HIS A 431 10.70 7.15 4.43
C HIS A 431 11.98 6.33 4.51
N ALA A 432 12.91 6.66 3.64
CA ALA A 432 14.27 6.14 3.67
C ALA A 432 14.40 4.60 3.81
N THR A 433 15.60 4.15 4.05
CA THR A 433 16.13 2.79 3.99
C THR A 433 15.83 2.13 2.65
N GLN A 434 16.21 2.84 1.57
CA GLN A 434 16.34 2.32 0.21
C GLN A 434 15.02 2.00 -0.54
N PRO A 435 13.91 2.76 -0.40
CA PRO A 435 12.82 2.61 -1.35
C PRO A 435 13.28 3.06 -2.74
N ARG A 436 12.75 2.45 -3.79
CA ARG A 436 13.08 2.72 -5.20
C ARG A 436 11.90 2.43 -6.12
N ALA A 437 11.97 2.90 -7.36
CA ALA A 437 10.95 2.66 -8.36
C ALA A 437 9.53 2.89 -7.81
N THR A 438 9.20 4.14 -7.48
CA THR A 438 7.90 4.52 -6.93
C THR A 438 7.23 5.56 -7.82
N LEU A 439 5.96 5.35 -8.12
CA LEU A 439 5.14 6.28 -8.89
C LEU A 439 4.13 7.01 -7.99
N PHE A 440 4.20 8.33 -7.96
CA PHE A 440 3.13 9.20 -7.48
C PHE A 440 2.40 9.76 -8.71
N ASP A 441 1.21 9.24 -8.97
CA ASP A 441 0.44 9.47 -10.18
C ASP A 441 -0.83 10.27 -9.89
N VAL A 442 -0.97 11.46 -10.45
CA VAL A 442 -2.12 12.36 -10.29
C VAL A 442 -2.41 12.73 -8.82
N CYS A 443 -1.41 12.72 -7.97
CA CYS A 443 -1.57 13.04 -6.55
C CYS A 443 -1.69 14.54 -6.32
N LYS A 444 -2.40 14.93 -5.25
CA LYS A 444 -2.61 16.32 -4.85
C LYS A 444 -2.37 16.53 -3.37
N GLY A 445 -1.59 17.54 -3.01
CA GLY A 445 -1.40 17.90 -1.60
C GLY A 445 -0.14 18.70 -1.34
N GLY A 446 0.21 18.86 -0.06
CA GLY A 446 1.44 19.53 0.35
C GLY A 446 2.67 18.84 -0.22
N PHE A 447 3.68 19.64 -0.57
CA PHE A 447 4.96 19.20 -1.13
C PHE A 447 6.11 19.91 -0.41
N MET A 448 6.73 19.25 0.55
CA MET A 448 7.58 19.92 1.52
C MET A 448 8.96 19.27 1.63
N GLN A 449 10.00 20.08 1.55
CA GLN A 449 11.36 19.65 1.84
C GLN A 449 11.47 19.24 3.32
N TYR A 450 12.30 18.25 3.62
CA TYR A 450 12.54 17.72 4.97
C TYR A 450 11.34 17.02 5.65
N ARG A 451 10.27 16.71 4.91
CA ARG A 451 9.09 16.04 5.46
C ARG A 451 8.80 14.64 4.87
N MET A 452 9.69 14.11 4.04
CA MET A 452 9.50 12.78 3.43
C MET A 452 9.76 11.61 4.40
N GLY A 453 10.23 11.90 5.61
CA GLY A 453 10.50 10.90 6.65
C GLY A 453 11.93 10.38 6.66
N GLY A 454 12.20 9.42 7.54
CA GLY A 454 13.50 8.76 7.69
C GLY A 454 14.49 9.49 8.58
N ASP A 455 15.25 8.71 9.37
CA ASP A 455 16.38 9.22 10.14
C ASP A 455 17.61 9.37 9.24
N ARG A 456 18.54 10.24 9.61
CA ARG A 456 19.81 10.46 8.90
C ARG A 456 20.65 9.20 8.70
N SER A 457 20.53 8.23 9.60
CA SER A 457 21.20 6.93 9.48
C SER A 457 20.61 6.08 8.35
N GLN A 458 19.38 6.34 7.97
CA GLN A 458 18.59 5.55 7.02
C GLN A 458 18.61 6.12 5.59
N LEU A 459 19.10 7.35 5.40
CA LEU A 459 19.13 8.02 4.10
C LEU A 459 19.91 7.20 3.02
N PRO A 460 19.60 7.39 1.74
CA PRO A 460 18.69 8.38 1.14
C PRO A 460 17.20 8.11 1.43
N ASN A 461 16.41 9.18 1.30
CA ASN A 461 14.94 9.08 1.39
C ASN A 461 14.37 8.17 0.31
N HIS A 462 14.88 8.28 -0.89
CA HIS A 462 14.54 7.44 -2.04
C HIS A 462 15.78 7.25 -2.91
N LEU A 463 15.99 6.03 -3.39
CA LEU A 463 16.99 5.70 -4.42
C LEU A 463 16.43 5.99 -5.81
N ASP A 464 16.93 5.31 -6.84
CA ASP A 464 16.59 5.60 -8.23
C ASP A 464 15.09 5.37 -8.55
N ASP A 465 14.63 5.98 -9.64
CA ASP A 465 13.31 5.83 -10.26
C ASP A 465 12.12 6.27 -9.40
N LEU A 466 12.27 7.35 -8.60
CA LEU A 466 11.13 8.11 -8.12
C LEU A 466 10.47 8.84 -9.30
N THR A 467 9.19 8.62 -9.54
CA THR A 467 8.43 9.25 -10.61
C THR A 467 7.27 10.06 -10.05
N LEU A 468 7.18 11.34 -10.41
CA LEU A 468 6.05 12.21 -10.12
C LEU A 468 5.35 12.52 -11.46
N TRP A 469 4.10 12.10 -11.60
CA TRP A 469 3.32 12.30 -12.82
C TRP A 469 2.06 13.10 -12.54
N ASN A 470 1.90 14.25 -13.20
CA ASN A 470 0.78 15.17 -12.97
C ASN A 470 0.53 15.47 -11.49
N PHE A 471 1.60 15.69 -10.73
CA PHE A 471 1.50 16.00 -9.33
C PHE A 471 1.08 17.45 -9.10
N ASN A 472 -0.02 17.66 -8.33
CA ASN A 472 -0.55 18.97 -7.99
C ASN A 472 -0.11 19.40 -6.58
N ALA A 473 0.89 20.27 -6.49
CA ALA A 473 1.41 20.78 -5.23
C ALA A 473 0.59 21.97 -4.71
N THR A 474 -0.06 21.80 -3.56
CA THR A 474 -0.97 22.81 -2.99
C THR A 474 -0.34 23.72 -1.95
N ASN A 475 0.75 23.29 -1.32
CA ASN A 475 1.45 24.05 -0.28
C ASN A 475 2.89 23.58 -0.13
N ILE A 476 3.74 24.46 0.39
CA ILE A 476 5.12 24.17 0.81
C ILE A 476 5.34 24.67 2.23
N SER A 477 6.27 24.05 2.95
CA SER A 477 6.73 24.56 4.26
C SER A 477 7.43 25.90 4.09
N SER A 478 7.28 26.78 5.07
CA SER A 478 8.07 28.04 5.14
C SER A 478 9.58 27.82 5.19
N LYS A 479 10.02 26.58 5.50
CA LYS A 479 11.42 26.17 5.50
C LYS A 479 11.89 25.57 4.17
N THR A 480 10.97 25.36 3.21
CA THR A 480 11.33 24.83 1.89
C THR A 480 12.10 25.86 1.12
N GLN A 481 13.29 25.49 0.64
CA GLN A 481 14.08 26.32 -0.25
C GLN A 481 13.53 26.22 -1.67
N LEU A 482 13.53 27.33 -2.41
CA LEU A 482 13.22 27.36 -3.83
C LEU A 482 14.41 27.97 -4.60
N PRO A 483 14.90 27.30 -5.65
CA PRO A 483 14.46 26.00 -6.18
C PRO A 483 14.54 24.86 -5.15
N PHE A 484 13.61 23.89 -5.20
CA PHE A 484 13.60 22.72 -4.34
C PHE A 484 14.86 21.86 -4.57
N VAL A 485 15.51 21.43 -3.49
CA VAL A 485 16.77 20.70 -3.52
C VAL A 485 16.51 19.22 -3.23
N TRP A 486 16.81 18.34 -4.19
CA TRP A 486 16.67 16.89 -4.02
C TRP A 486 17.86 16.25 -3.29
N TRP A 487 19.07 16.77 -3.53
CA TRP A 487 20.28 16.30 -2.89
C TRP A 487 21.17 17.48 -2.49
N ASP A 488 21.43 17.63 -1.20
CA ASP A 488 22.37 18.62 -0.68
C ASP A 488 23.41 17.94 0.22
N ASP A 489 24.66 17.94 -0.18
CA ASP A 489 25.76 17.35 0.59
C ASP A 489 26.01 18.05 1.92
N LYS A 490 25.59 19.31 2.06
CA LYS A 490 25.71 20.10 3.30
C LYS A 490 24.63 19.74 4.31
N GLN A 491 23.49 19.19 3.88
CA GLN A 491 22.40 18.77 4.74
C GLN A 491 22.54 17.32 5.17
N ILE A 492 22.17 17.03 6.40
CA ILE A 492 22.26 15.68 6.98
C ILE A 492 20.92 14.94 6.99
N TRP A 493 19.82 15.59 6.61
CA TRP A 493 18.48 15.06 6.79
C TRP A 493 17.74 14.69 5.51
N PHE A 494 18.07 15.25 4.38
CA PHE A 494 17.26 15.07 3.19
C PHE A 494 18.14 14.75 1.99
N LYS A 495 17.89 13.60 1.38
CA LYS A 495 18.60 13.17 0.19
C LYS A 495 17.72 12.22 -0.62
N THR A 496 17.40 12.62 -1.82
CA THR A 496 16.70 11.78 -2.81
C THR A 496 17.50 11.81 -4.11
N LEU A 497 17.70 10.66 -4.72
CA LEU A 497 18.32 10.60 -6.04
C LEU A 497 17.44 11.30 -7.08
N PRO A 498 18.01 11.76 -8.20
CA PRO A 498 17.31 12.55 -9.21
C PRO A 498 16.00 11.89 -9.67
N PRO A 499 14.83 12.46 -9.37
CA PRO A 499 13.55 11.89 -9.79
C PRO A 499 13.23 12.19 -11.26
N THR A 500 12.28 11.44 -11.81
CA THR A 500 11.58 11.75 -13.06
C THR A 500 10.31 12.52 -12.73
N ILE A 501 10.15 13.71 -13.30
CA ILE A 501 9.03 14.60 -13.02
C ILE A 501 8.40 15.03 -14.35
N VAL A 502 7.10 14.81 -14.50
CA VAL A 502 6.37 15.15 -15.72
C VAL A 502 5.01 15.73 -15.35
N GLY A 503 4.68 16.92 -15.87
CA GLY A 503 3.40 17.58 -15.61
C GLY A 503 3.24 18.06 -14.16
N PHE A 504 4.32 18.36 -13.45
CA PHE A 504 4.26 18.89 -12.09
C PHE A 504 3.67 20.31 -12.10
N HIS A 505 2.64 20.56 -11.31
CA HIS A 505 1.91 21.82 -11.31
C HIS A 505 1.32 22.13 -9.92
N GLY A 506 0.52 23.18 -9.82
CA GLY A 506 -0.22 23.58 -8.61
C GLY A 506 0.18 24.95 -8.08
N ASP A 507 -0.53 25.40 -7.05
CA ASP A 507 -0.44 26.77 -6.53
C ASP A 507 0.82 27.03 -5.69
N ALA A 508 1.54 25.99 -5.30
CA ALA A 508 2.72 26.10 -4.44
C ALA A 508 3.95 26.73 -5.14
N GLY A 509 3.94 26.85 -6.46
CA GLY A 509 5.01 27.51 -7.22
C GLY A 509 6.38 26.86 -7.07
N VAL A 510 6.43 25.54 -6.86
CA VAL A 510 7.69 24.78 -6.67
C VAL A 510 8.46 24.72 -7.96
N THR A 511 9.74 25.03 -7.91
CA THR A 511 10.73 24.79 -8.98
C THR A 511 11.87 23.93 -8.46
N PHE A 512 12.63 23.28 -9.32
CA PHE A 512 13.67 22.33 -8.93
C PHE A 512 15.06 22.85 -9.29
N VAL A 513 16.08 22.47 -8.50
CA VAL A 513 17.47 22.80 -8.80
C VAL A 513 17.88 22.09 -10.09
N ALA A 514 18.42 22.85 -11.04
CA ALA A 514 18.90 22.33 -12.31
C ALA A 514 19.93 21.21 -12.11
N GLY A 515 19.79 20.10 -12.85
CA GLY A 515 20.69 18.94 -12.78
C GLY A 515 20.41 18.00 -11.59
N GLN A 516 19.39 18.27 -10.77
CA GLN A 516 18.99 17.36 -9.69
C GLN A 516 17.70 16.57 -10.01
N THR A 517 17.25 16.57 -11.24
CA THR A 517 16.17 15.74 -11.77
C THR A 517 16.70 14.89 -12.91
N LYS A 518 16.22 13.66 -13.05
CA LYS A 518 16.47 12.81 -14.23
C LYS A 518 15.75 13.39 -15.45
N LEU A 519 14.54 13.89 -15.23
CA LEU A 519 13.70 14.62 -16.17
C LEU A 519 12.83 15.60 -15.38
N ASP A 520 12.67 16.82 -15.86
CA ASP A 520 11.65 17.79 -15.45
C ASP A 520 11.02 18.33 -16.73
N ALA A 521 9.82 17.79 -17.07
CA ALA A 521 9.14 18.11 -18.33
C ALA A 521 7.73 18.60 -18.09
N ASP A 522 7.27 19.50 -18.96
CA ASP A 522 5.93 20.07 -18.93
C ASP A 522 5.56 20.69 -17.57
N HIS A 523 6.53 21.31 -16.92
CA HIS A 523 6.36 21.95 -15.62
C HIS A 523 5.35 23.10 -15.68
N GLY A 524 4.42 23.12 -14.73
CA GLY A 524 3.32 24.09 -14.65
C GLY A 524 2.02 23.67 -15.35
N HIS A 525 2.01 22.53 -16.06
CA HIS A 525 0.86 22.08 -16.85
C HIS A 525 0.62 20.60 -16.67
N GLU A 526 -0.64 20.18 -16.62
CA GLU A 526 -1.00 18.77 -16.74
C GLU A 526 -0.70 18.26 -18.15
N VAL A 527 -0.26 17.00 -18.24
CA VAL A 527 0.03 16.31 -19.50
C VAL A 527 -0.97 15.20 -19.80
N LEU A 528 -0.99 14.77 -21.05
CA LEU A 528 -1.61 13.51 -21.46
C LEU A 528 -0.53 12.43 -21.71
N PRO A 529 -0.79 11.18 -21.30
CA PRO A 529 -2.02 10.71 -20.64
C PRO A 529 -2.13 11.30 -19.23
N ARG A 530 -3.36 11.53 -18.75
CA ARG A 530 -3.59 12.11 -17.42
C ARG A 530 -2.97 11.25 -16.32
N SER A 531 -3.17 9.95 -16.37
CA SER A 531 -2.56 8.98 -15.45
C SER A 531 -1.58 8.08 -16.18
N LEU A 532 -0.35 8.02 -15.72
CA LEU A 532 0.68 7.12 -16.25
C LEU A 532 0.30 5.66 -15.99
N TYR A 533 -0.13 5.33 -14.77
CA TYR A 533 -0.53 3.97 -14.39
C TYR A 533 -1.69 3.45 -15.23
N ALA A 534 -2.75 4.26 -15.40
CA ALA A 534 -3.90 3.87 -16.22
C ALA A 534 -3.51 3.66 -17.69
N ALA A 535 -2.67 4.53 -18.25
CA ALA A 535 -2.21 4.42 -19.63
C ALA A 535 -1.28 3.21 -19.85
N GLN A 536 -0.44 2.88 -18.88
CA GLN A 536 0.40 1.68 -18.92
C GLN A 536 -0.45 0.41 -18.83
N LEU A 537 -1.48 0.38 -17.97
CA LEU A 537 -2.46 -0.71 -17.94
C LEU A 537 -3.18 -0.86 -19.29
N GLU A 538 -3.66 0.26 -19.87
CA GLU A 538 -4.31 0.23 -21.18
C GLU A 538 -3.38 -0.32 -22.26
N LYS A 539 -2.12 0.13 -22.29
CA LYS A 539 -1.11 -0.37 -23.23
C LYS A 539 -0.87 -1.87 -23.06
N ARG A 540 -0.81 -2.37 -21.82
CA ARG A 540 -0.55 -3.78 -21.53
C ARG A 540 -1.75 -4.68 -21.80
N LEU A 541 -2.96 -4.24 -21.43
CA LEU A 541 -4.17 -5.07 -21.45
C LEU A 541 -5.10 -4.79 -22.65
N GLY A 542 -4.81 -3.77 -23.45
CA GLY A 542 -5.65 -3.32 -24.56
C GLY A 542 -6.81 -2.39 -24.14
N ALA A 543 -7.07 -2.25 -22.86
CA ALA A 543 -8.05 -1.31 -22.29
C ALA A 543 -7.74 -1.04 -20.83
N VAL A 544 -8.11 0.13 -20.33
CA VAL A 544 -8.11 0.40 -18.88
C VAL A 544 -9.11 -0.54 -18.19
N PRO A 545 -8.71 -1.28 -17.16
CA PRO A 545 -9.61 -2.20 -16.44
C PRO A 545 -10.84 -1.50 -15.87
N THR A 546 -11.98 -2.20 -15.87
CA THR A 546 -13.25 -1.65 -15.37
C THR A 546 -13.15 -1.17 -13.92
N TRP A 547 -12.43 -1.91 -13.08
CA TRP A 547 -12.28 -1.55 -11.66
C TRP A 547 -11.59 -0.18 -11.48
N LEU A 548 -10.59 0.13 -12.31
CA LEU A 548 -9.89 1.42 -12.23
C LEU A 548 -10.76 2.55 -12.78
N LYS A 549 -11.51 2.32 -13.87
CA LYS A 549 -12.52 3.27 -14.38
C LYS A 549 -13.61 3.57 -13.35
N ASP A 550 -14.03 2.56 -12.57
CA ASP A 550 -15.02 2.75 -11.52
C ASP A 550 -14.41 3.45 -10.31
N LEU A 551 -13.17 3.13 -9.97
CA LEU A 551 -12.44 3.81 -8.91
C LEU A 551 -12.18 5.30 -9.26
N GLU A 552 -11.93 5.63 -10.51
CA GLU A 552 -11.76 7.02 -10.96
C GLU A 552 -12.99 7.89 -10.65
N LYS A 553 -14.20 7.31 -10.70
CA LYS A 553 -15.46 7.97 -10.39
C LYS A 553 -15.71 8.19 -8.89
N VAL A 554 -14.93 7.54 -8.03
CA VAL A 554 -15.02 7.76 -6.58
C VAL A 554 -14.54 9.18 -6.28
N ASN A 555 -15.45 9.98 -5.79
CA ASN A 555 -15.21 11.36 -5.43
C ASN A 555 -15.06 11.47 -3.90
N ASP A 556 -14.38 12.53 -3.49
CA ASP A 556 -14.34 12.95 -2.11
C ASP A 556 -15.75 13.25 -1.60
N THR A 557 -16.27 12.41 -0.71
CA THR A 557 -17.64 12.51 -0.18
C THR A 557 -17.77 13.42 1.03
N THR A 558 -16.66 13.98 1.52
CA THR A 558 -16.70 14.87 2.70
C THR A 558 -17.29 16.24 2.40
N THR A 559 -17.51 16.59 1.14
CA THR A 559 -18.01 17.89 0.70
C THR A 559 -19.47 17.90 0.18
N GLY A 560 -20.21 16.79 0.24
CA GLY A 560 -21.57 16.74 -0.29
C GLY A 560 -22.44 15.64 0.28
N ILE A 561 -23.74 15.92 0.34
CA ILE A 561 -24.78 14.93 0.69
C ILE A 561 -24.68 13.75 -0.27
N VAL A 562 -24.26 12.60 0.23
CA VAL A 562 -24.16 11.36 -0.54
C VAL A 562 -25.55 10.95 -0.99
N ARG A 563 -25.87 11.07 -2.26
CA ARG A 563 -26.94 10.27 -2.88
C ARG A 563 -26.40 8.84 -2.99
N ILE A 564 -26.74 8.00 -2.05
CA ILE A 564 -26.48 6.55 -2.15
C ILE A 564 -27.20 6.05 -3.41
N PRO A 565 -26.51 5.45 -4.38
CA PRO A 565 -27.18 4.70 -5.43
C PRO A 565 -27.83 3.49 -4.74
N GLN A 566 -29.14 3.54 -4.59
CA GLN A 566 -29.91 2.40 -4.08
C GLN A 566 -29.89 1.28 -5.14
N LYS A 567 -28.84 0.47 -5.13
CA LYS A 567 -28.97 -0.91 -5.53
C LYS A 567 -28.96 -1.72 -4.22
N ALA A 568 -30.15 -1.91 -3.69
CA ALA A 568 -30.33 -2.73 -2.50
C ALA A 568 -29.74 -4.13 -2.76
N PRO A 569 -28.96 -4.69 -1.83
CA PRO A 569 -28.60 -6.09 -1.88
C PRO A 569 -29.86 -6.93 -1.96
N SER A 570 -29.80 -8.06 -2.62
CA SER A 570 -30.85 -9.09 -2.66
C SER A 570 -31.07 -9.80 -1.31
N ASP A 571 -30.77 -9.11 -0.22
CA ASP A 571 -30.85 -9.61 1.13
C ASP A 571 -32.29 -9.68 1.60
N ASN A 572 -32.76 -10.88 1.88
CA ASN A 572 -34.09 -11.17 2.37
C ASN A 572 -34.23 -11.08 3.90
N ARG A 573 -33.15 -10.69 4.60
CA ARG A 573 -33.16 -10.55 6.05
C ARG A 573 -34.16 -9.49 6.50
N ILE A 574 -34.81 -9.76 7.60
CA ILE A 574 -35.84 -8.91 8.21
C ILE A 574 -35.32 -8.51 9.59
N TYR A 575 -35.44 -7.23 9.91
CA TYR A 575 -35.02 -6.66 11.18
C TYR A 575 -36.19 -5.99 11.88
N ASP A 576 -36.21 -6.01 13.20
CA ASP A 576 -37.14 -5.19 13.99
C ASP A 576 -36.73 -3.70 13.99
N LEU A 577 -37.51 -2.83 14.63
CA LEU A 577 -37.20 -1.40 14.70
C LEU A 577 -35.94 -1.04 15.50
N ASN A 578 -35.44 -1.98 16.29
CA ASN A 578 -34.20 -1.84 17.04
C ASN A 578 -32.97 -2.36 16.27
N GLY A 579 -33.15 -2.74 14.97
CA GLY A 579 -32.09 -3.28 14.13
C GLY A 579 -31.75 -4.75 14.38
N ARG A 580 -32.48 -5.47 15.23
CA ARG A 580 -32.28 -6.87 15.54
C ARG A 580 -32.78 -7.74 14.40
N TYR A 581 -31.96 -8.67 13.91
CA TYR A 581 -32.34 -9.66 12.93
C TYR A 581 -33.43 -10.61 13.50
N VAL A 582 -34.52 -10.79 12.76
CA VAL A 582 -35.65 -11.61 13.19
C VAL A 582 -35.99 -12.74 12.21
N GLY A 583 -35.26 -12.89 11.12
CA GLY A 583 -35.44 -13.98 10.15
C GLY A 583 -35.48 -13.51 8.71
N THR A 584 -35.69 -14.42 7.78
CA THR A 584 -35.84 -14.16 6.34
C THR A 584 -37.27 -14.39 5.85
N ASP A 585 -38.08 -15.13 6.59
CA ASP A 585 -39.47 -15.42 6.25
C ASP A 585 -40.42 -14.44 6.94
N SER A 586 -41.08 -13.59 6.15
CA SER A 586 -42.06 -12.64 6.66
C SER A 586 -43.34 -13.32 7.19
N HIS A 587 -43.63 -14.56 6.82
CA HIS A 587 -44.81 -15.28 7.28
C HIS A 587 -44.66 -15.79 8.72
N ALA A 588 -43.43 -16.03 9.16
CA ALA A 588 -43.13 -16.48 10.52
C ALA A 588 -43.10 -15.34 11.57
N LEU A 589 -43.25 -14.08 11.16
CA LEU A 589 -43.17 -12.92 12.06
C LEU A 589 -44.46 -12.70 12.82
N ARG A 590 -44.36 -12.24 14.07
CA ARG A 590 -45.51 -11.72 14.85
C ARG A 590 -45.99 -10.40 14.27
N ARG A 591 -47.23 -9.99 14.65
CA ARG A 591 -47.73 -8.65 14.26
C ARG A 591 -46.78 -7.57 14.78
N GLY A 592 -46.32 -6.68 13.87
CA GLY A 592 -45.37 -5.63 14.21
C GLY A 592 -44.85 -4.88 12.99
N ILE A 593 -43.94 -3.94 13.24
CA ILE A 593 -43.26 -3.19 12.21
C ILE A 593 -41.82 -3.70 12.13
N TYR A 594 -41.39 -4.01 10.93
CA TYR A 594 -40.05 -4.56 10.61
C TYR A 594 -39.45 -3.82 9.47
N ILE A 595 -38.14 -4.02 9.22
CA ILE A 595 -37.40 -3.47 8.08
C ILE A 595 -36.86 -4.62 7.24
N ARG A 596 -37.20 -4.63 5.97
CA ARG A 596 -36.67 -5.57 4.96
C ARG A 596 -36.19 -4.81 3.76
N ARG A 597 -34.95 -5.02 3.32
CA ARG A 597 -34.36 -4.30 2.19
C ARG A 597 -34.44 -2.77 2.32
N GLY A 598 -34.26 -2.25 3.54
CA GLY A 598 -34.40 -0.81 3.82
C GLY A 598 -35.81 -0.26 3.72
N LYS A 599 -36.85 -1.12 3.57
CA LYS A 599 -38.24 -0.72 3.49
C LYS A 599 -39.00 -1.22 4.71
N LYS A 600 -39.97 -0.42 5.18
CA LYS A 600 -40.89 -0.77 6.24
C LYS A 600 -41.76 -1.95 5.81
N LEU A 601 -41.79 -3.03 6.58
CA LEU A 601 -42.66 -4.17 6.47
C LEU A 601 -43.63 -4.14 7.67
N ILE A 602 -44.95 -4.15 7.42
CA ILE A 602 -45.99 -4.24 8.46
C ILE A 602 -46.58 -5.63 8.38
N LYS A 603 -46.62 -6.33 9.52
CA LYS A 603 -47.22 -7.66 9.66
C LYS A 603 -48.45 -7.61 10.54
#